data_e6241bc987d35c465086d64095d3ba11
#
_entry.id   e6241bc987d35c465086d64095d3ba11
#
_cell.length_a   1.000
_cell.length_b   1.000
_cell.length_c   1.000
_cell.angle_alpha   90.00
_cell.angle_beta   90.00
_cell.angle_gamma   90.00
#
_symmetry.space_group_name_H-M   'P 1'
#
loop_
_entity.id
_entity.type
_entity.pdbx_description
1 polymer ?
#
loop_
_entity_poly.entity_id
_entity_poly.type
_entity_poly.pdbx_seq_one_letter_code
_entity_poly.pdbx_strand_id
1 'polypeptide(L)'
;MYAWFFAGAQSVVAQENVLPTHEYYTEEYIAKIYIEEPKRALQLLDEAENLNCMPSNMINDLRSRTYRNMYMNKSAFVYARKAYVIDSIQGTDPSHLLEMTIDLAEISFLLSRFEQSVKYATEGIALARKNGNKGSEAKLLFCLGENKKVLGLKREGYAYFDQAIDLIKGESDMLSMQMLSYFYGLKMNYLLSDGCFDEVLFIGLEREKLIHEMADSRKYPDSYIDLQYSYVYIK
;
A
#
# COMPACT_ATOMS: atom_id res chain seq x y z
N MET A 1 -51.62 -47.68 24.22
CA MET A 1 -50.75 -46.55 24.55
C MET A 1 -49.53 -46.66 23.67
N TYR A 2 -49.53 -46.08 22.47
CA TYR A 2 -48.45 -46.19 21.47
C TYR A 2 -47.69 -44.89 21.45
N ALA A 3 -46.41 -44.93 21.82
CA ALA A 3 -45.47 -43.84 21.71
C ALA A 3 -44.80 -43.87 20.34
N TRP A 4 -44.96 -42.83 19.54
CA TRP A 4 -44.28 -42.63 18.27
C TRP A 4 -42.96 -41.94 18.52
N PHE A 5 -41.85 -42.63 18.19
CA PHE A 5 -40.51 -42.01 18.09
C PHE A 5 -40.41 -41.32 16.72
N PHE A 6 -40.37 -40.01 16.71
CA PHE A 6 -39.89 -39.23 15.57
C PHE A 6 -38.37 -39.16 15.61
N ALA A 7 -37.72 -39.94 14.76
CA ALA A 7 -36.32 -39.77 14.43
C ALA A 7 -36.20 -38.61 13.46
N GLY A 8 -35.74 -37.46 13.97
CA GLY A 8 -35.37 -36.31 13.14
C GLY A 8 -34.09 -36.61 12.34
N ALA A 9 -34.25 -36.89 11.07
CA ALA A 9 -33.13 -36.91 10.15
C ALA A 9 -32.66 -35.48 9.93
N GLN A 10 -31.56 -35.08 10.59
CA GLN A 10 -30.81 -33.89 10.20
C GLN A 10 -30.14 -34.20 8.86
N SER A 11 -30.65 -33.61 7.79
CA SER A 11 -29.97 -33.57 6.52
C SER A 11 -28.73 -32.72 6.68
N VAL A 12 -27.57 -33.36 6.82
CA VAL A 12 -26.28 -32.75 6.59
C VAL A 12 -26.28 -32.38 5.11
N VAL A 13 -26.56 -31.11 4.80
CA VAL A 13 -26.29 -30.54 3.50
C VAL A 13 -24.78 -30.60 3.34
N ALA A 14 -24.31 -31.59 2.60
CA ALA A 14 -22.93 -31.60 2.14
C ALA A 14 -22.74 -30.32 1.33
N GLN A 15 -21.95 -29.37 1.86
CA GLN A 15 -21.42 -28.33 1.04
C GLN A 15 -20.65 -29.00 -0.08
N GLU A 16 -21.22 -28.98 -1.28
CA GLU A 16 -20.48 -29.31 -2.48
C GLU A 16 -19.21 -28.46 -2.48
N ASN A 17 -18.07 -29.11 -2.28
CA ASN A 17 -16.77 -28.53 -2.57
C ASN A 17 -16.70 -28.34 -4.09
N VAL A 18 -17.32 -27.29 -4.59
CA VAL A 18 -17.09 -26.81 -5.94
C VAL A 18 -15.61 -26.42 -5.96
N LEU A 19 -14.80 -27.24 -6.64
CA LEU A 19 -13.40 -26.91 -6.89
C LEU A 19 -13.39 -25.52 -7.52
N PRO A 20 -12.63 -24.59 -6.95
CA PRO A 20 -12.59 -23.23 -7.47
C PRO A 20 -12.20 -23.29 -8.95
N THR A 21 -12.99 -22.65 -9.79
CA THR A 21 -12.67 -22.51 -11.21
C THR A 21 -11.40 -21.68 -11.37
N HIS A 22 -10.67 -21.82 -12.46
CA HIS A 22 -9.46 -21.04 -12.77
C HIS A 22 -9.64 -19.51 -12.61
N GLU A 23 -10.89 -19.04 -12.64
CA GLU A 23 -11.26 -17.62 -12.46
C GLU A 23 -10.92 -17.06 -11.09
N TYR A 24 -10.86 -17.88 -10.05
CA TYR A 24 -10.55 -17.46 -8.68
C TYR A 24 -9.05 -17.35 -8.39
N TYR A 25 -8.21 -17.99 -9.22
CA TYR A 25 -6.75 -17.97 -9.06
C TYR A 25 -6.09 -16.93 -9.95
N THR A 26 -6.67 -15.74 -10.01
CA THR A 26 -6.12 -14.61 -10.76
C THR A 26 -5.74 -13.48 -9.81
N GLU A 27 -4.72 -12.71 -10.18
CA GLU A 27 -4.34 -11.50 -9.45
C GLU A 27 -5.55 -10.59 -9.27
N GLU A 28 -6.29 -10.34 -10.34
CA GLU A 28 -7.46 -9.45 -10.33
C GLU A 28 -8.53 -9.89 -9.34
N TYR A 29 -8.84 -11.17 -9.25
CA TYR A 29 -9.86 -11.67 -8.32
C TYR A 29 -9.36 -11.56 -6.87
N ILE A 30 -8.14 -12.00 -6.59
CA ILE A 30 -7.58 -11.96 -5.23
C ILE A 30 -7.38 -10.51 -4.78
N ALA A 31 -6.97 -9.61 -5.69
CA ALA A 31 -6.85 -8.18 -5.41
C ALA A 31 -8.20 -7.51 -5.04
N LYS A 32 -9.32 -8.07 -5.48
CA LYS A 32 -10.65 -7.57 -5.08
C LYS A 32 -11.05 -8.00 -3.68
N ILE A 33 -10.65 -9.21 -3.26
CA ILE A 33 -11.16 -9.79 -2.01
C ILE A 33 -10.19 -9.69 -0.82
N TYR A 34 -8.90 -9.44 -1.04
CA TYR A 34 -7.92 -9.50 0.06
C TYR A 34 -8.15 -8.47 1.17
N ILE A 35 -8.88 -7.38 0.87
CA ILE A 35 -9.23 -6.35 1.85
C ILE A 35 -10.39 -6.81 2.73
N GLU A 36 -11.46 -7.32 2.12
CA GLU A 36 -12.70 -7.69 2.81
C GLU A 36 -12.66 -9.12 3.37
N GLU A 37 -12.04 -10.04 2.62
CA GLU A 37 -11.97 -11.45 2.95
C GLU A 37 -10.50 -11.97 3.01
N PRO A 38 -9.62 -11.40 3.85
CA PRO A 38 -8.18 -11.71 3.81
C PRO A 38 -7.86 -13.18 4.06
N LYS A 39 -8.63 -13.87 4.91
CA LYS A 39 -8.44 -15.31 5.16
C LYS A 39 -8.74 -16.15 3.92
N ARG A 40 -9.78 -15.79 3.19
CA ARG A 40 -10.15 -16.46 1.94
C ARG A 40 -9.10 -16.20 0.86
N ALA A 41 -8.61 -14.97 0.75
CA ALA A 41 -7.53 -14.64 -0.16
C ALA A 41 -6.28 -15.50 0.10
N LEU A 42 -5.86 -15.65 1.38
CA LEU A 42 -4.73 -16.51 1.75
C LEU A 42 -4.98 -17.97 1.40
N GLN A 43 -6.19 -18.50 1.63
CA GLN A 43 -6.56 -19.87 1.28
C GLN A 43 -6.45 -20.09 -0.24
N LEU A 44 -7.00 -19.19 -1.06
CA LEU A 44 -6.92 -19.28 -2.52
C LEU A 44 -5.46 -19.21 -3.02
N LEU A 45 -4.61 -18.41 -2.35
CA LEU A 45 -3.19 -18.34 -2.68
C LEU A 45 -2.46 -19.65 -2.34
N ASP A 46 -2.83 -20.33 -1.25
CA ASP A 46 -2.29 -21.65 -0.90
C ASP A 46 -2.74 -22.71 -1.92
N GLU A 47 -3.99 -22.67 -2.35
CA GLU A 47 -4.52 -23.53 -3.38
C GLU A 47 -3.85 -23.29 -4.75
N ALA A 48 -3.67 -22.01 -5.14
CA ALA A 48 -2.99 -21.62 -6.38
C ALA A 48 -1.53 -22.07 -6.40
N GLU A 49 -0.84 -22.00 -5.26
CA GLU A 49 0.55 -22.50 -5.12
C GLU A 49 0.59 -24.02 -5.28
N ASN A 50 -0.31 -24.77 -4.62
CA ASN A 50 -0.38 -26.22 -4.71
C ASN A 50 -0.73 -26.71 -6.13
N LEU A 51 -1.59 -25.97 -6.84
CA LEU A 51 -1.98 -26.28 -8.21
C LEU A 51 -0.96 -25.77 -9.25
N ASN A 52 0.03 -24.99 -8.81
CA ASN A 52 1.04 -24.36 -9.66
C ASN A 52 0.42 -23.58 -10.84
N CYS A 53 -0.70 -22.89 -10.57
CA CYS A 53 -1.49 -22.16 -11.58
C CYS A 53 -1.26 -20.64 -11.59
N MET A 54 -0.38 -20.12 -10.69
CA MET A 54 -0.01 -18.73 -10.62
C MET A 54 1.52 -18.61 -10.38
N PRO A 55 2.20 -17.58 -10.95
CA PRO A 55 3.63 -17.37 -10.70
C PRO A 55 3.95 -17.17 -9.21
N SER A 56 5.04 -17.77 -8.74
CA SER A 56 5.40 -17.74 -7.31
C SER A 56 5.72 -16.33 -6.80
N ASN A 57 6.27 -15.43 -7.62
CA ASN A 57 6.47 -14.03 -7.25
C ASN A 57 5.12 -13.33 -7.01
N MET A 58 4.15 -13.52 -7.90
CA MET A 58 2.80 -12.98 -7.77
C MET A 58 2.06 -13.50 -6.52
N ILE A 59 2.14 -14.81 -6.26
CA ILE A 59 1.57 -15.40 -5.04
C ILE A 59 2.16 -14.76 -3.78
N ASN A 60 3.48 -14.57 -3.76
CA ASN A 60 4.15 -13.98 -2.61
C ASN A 60 3.84 -12.48 -2.46
N ASP A 61 3.69 -11.73 -3.56
CA ASP A 61 3.24 -10.35 -3.51
C ASP A 61 1.82 -10.25 -2.93
N LEU A 62 0.86 -10.98 -3.46
CA LEU A 62 -0.52 -10.97 -2.97
C LEU A 62 -0.63 -11.41 -1.50
N ARG A 63 0.18 -12.39 -1.05
CA ARG A 63 0.30 -12.72 0.37
C ARG A 63 0.82 -11.56 1.18
N SER A 64 1.85 -10.86 0.69
CA SER A 64 2.40 -9.68 1.36
C SER A 64 1.35 -8.60 1.54
N ARG A 65 0.64 -8.24 0.46
CA ARG A 65 -0.46 -7.25 0.49
C ARG A 65 -1.57 -7.68 1.45
N THR A 66 -1.95 -8.94 1.44
CA THR A 66 -2.98 -9.49 2.34
C THR A 66 -2.56 -9.37 3.80
N TYR A 67 -1.33 -9.80 4.15
CA TYR A 67 -0.82 -9.68 5.51
C TYR A 67 -0.64 -8.23 5.95
N ARG A 68 -0.25 -7.33 5.04
CA ARG A 68 -0.15 -5.89 5.31
C ARG A 68 -1.53 -5.30 5.66
N ASN A 69 -2.57 -5.67 4.92
CA ASN A 69 -3.95 -5.28 5.23
C ASN A 69 -4.43 -5.80 6.59
N MET A 70 -3.94 -6.97 7.03
CA MET A 70 -4.19 -7.52 8.36
C MET A 70 -3.30 -6.91 9.46
N TYR A 71 -2.48 -5.90 9.16
CA TYR A 71 -1.47 -5.33 10.07
C TYR A 71 -0.40 -6.33 10.55
N MET A 72 -0.25 -7.45 9.86
CA MET A 72 0.74 -8.49 10.16
C MET A 72 2.07 -8.20 9.43
N ASN A 73 2.68 -7.05 9.74
CA ASN A 73 3.84 -6.53 9.01
C ASN A 73 5.05 -7.49 8.97
N LYS A 74 5.25 -8.33 9.99
CA LYS A 74 6.33 -9.34 9.98
C LYS A 74 6.11 -10.38 8.87
N SER A 75 4.89 -10.89 8.74
CA SER A 75 4.53 -11.84 7.68
C SER A 75 4.58 -11.16 6.31
N ALA A 76 4.03 -9.96 6.20
CA ALA A 76 4.11 -9.16 4.98
C ALA A 76 5.55 -8.99 4.49
N PHE A 77 6.48 -8.64 5.39
CA PHE A 77 7.90 -8.52 5.06
C PHE A 77 8.49 -9.82 4.49
N VAL A 78 8.16 -10.97 5.10
CA VAL A 78 8.68 -12.28 4.65
C VAL A 78 8.26 -12.57 3.21
N TYR A 79 6.99 -12.32 2.90
CA TYR A 79 6.46 -12.61 1.57
C TYR A 79 6.88 -11.57 0.52
N ALA A 80 6.92 -10.28 0.86
CA ALA A 80 7.49 -9.25 -0.02
C ALA A 80 8.94 -9.58 -0.38
N ARG A 81 9.74 -10.04 0.60
CA ARG A 81 11.13 -10.43 0.36
C ARG A 81 11.25 -11.66 -0.55
N LYS A 82 10.33 -12.63 -0.42
CA LYS A 82 10.31 -13.80 -1.31
C LYS A 82 10.04 -13.37 -2.76
N ALA A 83 9.02 -12.52 -2.99
CA ALA A 83 8.72 -11.99 -4.30
C ALA A 83 9.91 -11.21 -4.87
N TYR A 84 10.47 -10.27 -4.11
CA TYR A 84 11.65 -9.48 -4.48
C TYR A 84 12.84 -10.37 -4.90
N VAL A 85 13.15 -11.44 -4.17
CA VAL A 85 14.25 -12.33 -4.49
C VAL A 85 13.99 -13.06 -5.80
N ILE A 86 12.77 -13.53 -6.05
CA ILE A 86 12.40 -14.18 -7.31
C ILE A 86 12.61 -13.21 -8.47
N ASP A 87 12.07 -12.00 -8.37
CA ASP A 87 12.16 -11.00 -9.44
C ASP A 87 13.60 -10.55 -9.70
N SER A 88 14.38 -10.37 -8.64
CA SER A 88 15.80 -9.98 -8.78
C SER A 88 16.66 -11.04 -9.45
N ILE A 89 16.31 -12.34 -9.31
CA ILE A 89 17.02 -13.45 -9.96
C ILE A 89 16.54 -13.64 -11.41
N GLN A 90 15.22 -13.57 -11.63
CA GLN A 90 14.63 -13.82 -12.94
C GLN A 90 14.76 -12.64 -13.90
N GLY A 91 14.78 -11.40 -13.37
CA GLY A 91 14.94 -10.19 -14.17
C GLY A 91 13.82 -9.94 -15.19
N THR A 92 12.67 -10.59 -15.03
CA THR A 92 11.58 -10.62 -16.02
C THR A 92 10.70 -9.41 -16.00
N ASP A 93 10.48 -8.80 -14.83
CA ASP A 93 9.63 -7.63 -14.66
C ASP A 93 10.27 -6.57 -13.76
N PRO A 94 10.94 -5.56 -14.38
CA PRO A 94 11.53 -4.46 -13.63
C PRO A 94 10.50 -3.60 -12.86
N SER A 95 9.24 -3.57 -13.29
CA SER A 95 8.19 -2.80 -12.63
C SER A 95 7.76 -3.50 -11.36
N HIS A 96 7.54 -4.80 -11.40
CA HIS A 96 7.19 -5.60 -10.23
C HIS A 96 8.34 -5.63 -9.20
N LEU A 97 9.59 -5.73 -9.66
CA LEU A 97 10.78 -5.62 -8.79
C LEU A 97 10.80 -4.26 -8.06
N LEU A 98 10.47 -3.17 -8.75
CA LEU A 98 10.37 -1.84 -8.14
C LEU A 98 9.26 -1.78 -7.08
N GLU A 99 8.08 -2.34 -7.36
CA GLU A 99 6.97 -2.41 -6.41
C GLU A 99 7.36 -3.18 -5.14
N MET A 100 7.99 -4.35 -5.29
CA MET A 100 8.48 -5.12 -4.15
C MET A 100 9.55 -4.39 -3.36
N THR A 101 10.39 -3.60 -4.02
CA THR A 101 11.41 -2.78 -3.35
C THR A 101 10.77 -1.65 -2.54
N ILE A 102 9.71 -1.00 -3.07
CA ILE A 102 8.92 0.00 -2.35
C ILE A 102 8.27 -0.63 -1.11
N ASP A 103 7.59 -1.76 -1.29
CA ASP A 103 6.94 -2.47 -0.18
C ASP A 103 7.92 -2.85 0.92
N LEU A 104 9.10 -3.34 0.55
CA LEU A 104 10.16 -3.67 1.52
C LEU A 104 10.68 -2.44 2.26
N ALA A 105 10.80 -1.28 1.60
CA ALA A 105 11.19 -0.04 2.25
C ALA A 105 10.15 0.40 3.29
N GLU A 106 8.87 0.44 2.89
CA GLU A 106 7.75 0.85 3.75
C GLU A 106 7.53 -0.12 4.92
N ILE A 107 7.50 -1.44 4.65
CA ILE A 107 7.29 -2.45 5.70
C ILE A 107 8.48 -2.46 6.67
N SER A 108 9.71 -2.26 6.20
CA SER A 108 10.89 -2.14 7.07
C SER A 108 10.77 -0.93 7.99
N PHE A 109 10.29 0.21 7.49
CA PHE A 109 10.00 1.38 8.30
C PHE A 109 8.96 1.08 9.40
N LEU A 110 7.83 0.48 9.03
CA LEU A 110 6.78 0.07 9.98
C LEU A 110 7.27 -0.91 11.04
N LEU A 111 8.26 -1.73 10.72
CA LEU A 111 8.92 -2.65 11.66
C LEU A 111 10.05 -2.00 12.46
N SER A 112 10.25 -0.68 12.33
CA SER A 112 11.36 0.07 12.94
C SER A 112 12.75 -0.44 12.53
N ARG A 113 12.86 -1.06 11.36
CA ARG A 113 14.13 -1.53 10.76
C ARG A 113 14.68 -0.45 9.83
N PHE A 114 15.04 0.69 10.42
CA PHE A 114 15.35 1.90 9.66
C PHE A 114 16.50 1.76 8.68
N GLU A 115 17.56 1.03 9.03
CA GLU A 115 18.68 0.76 8.12
C GLU A 115 18.25 -0.04 6.88
N GLN A 116 17.38 -1.04 7.08
CA GLN A 116 16.83 -1.81 5.96
C GLN A 116 15.89 -0.96 5.10
N SER A 117 15.04 -0.15 5.74
CA SER A 117 14.16 0.78 5.04
C SER A 117 14.95 1.74 4.15
N VAL A 118 16.00 2.38 4.69
CA VAL A 118 16.88 3.27 3.93
C VAL A 118 17.58 2.54 2.78
N LYS A 119 18.05 1.31 3.01
CA LYS A 119 18.69 0.50 1.95
C LYS A 119 17.73 0.26 0.78
N TYR A 120 16.52 -0.27 1.07
CA TYR A 120 15.54 -0.54 0.02
C TYR A 120 15.04 0.74 -0.65
N ALA A 121 14.83 1.81 0.11
CA ALA A 121 14.43 3.10 -0.47
C ALA A 121 15.50 3.65 -1.44
N THR A 122 16.78 3.55 -1.08
CA THR A 122 17.88 3.99 -1.95
C THR A 122 17.99 3.14 -3.23
N GLU A 123 17.85 1.84 -3.09
CA GLU A 123 17.83 0.89 -4.22
C GLU A 123 16.64 1.17 -5.14
N GLY A 124 15.45 1.32 -4.57
CA GLY A 124 14.23 1.62 -5.30
C GLY A 124 14.27 2.96 -6.03
N ILE A 125 14.89 4.00 -5.47
CA ILE A 125 15.09 5.29 -6.14
C ILE A 125 15.92 5.09 -7.42
N ALA A 126 16.99 4.29 -7.35
CA ALA A 126 17.80 4.01 -8.53
C ALA A 126 17.00 3.26 -9.62
N LEU A 127 16.16 2.30 -9.22
CA LEU A 127 15.27 1.57 -10.13
C LEU A 127 14.19 2.51 -10.71
N ALA A 128 13.55 3.33 -9.88
CA ALA A 128 12.51 4.27 -10.31
C ALA A 128 13.05 5.28 -11.35
N ARG A 129 14.23 5.83 -11.10
CA ARG A 129 14.92 6.73 -12.05
C ARG A 129 15.23 6.05 -13.36
N LYS A 130 15.76 4.81 -13.31
CA LYS A 130 16.04 4.02 -14.51
C LYS A 130 14.79 3.76 -15.34
N ASN A 131 13.64 3.56 -14.69
CA ASN A 131 12.36 3.30 -15.34
C ASN A 131 11.59 4.59 -15.69
N GLY A 132 12.08 5.77 -15.34
CA GLY A 132 11.39 7.03 -15.52
C GLY A 132 10.11 7.18 -14.67
N ASN A 133 9.98 6.41 -13.58
CA ASN A 133 8.80 6.40 -12.73
C ASN A 133 8.92 7.42 -11.59
N LYS A 134 8.50 8.66 -11.87
CA LYS A 134 8.54 9.77 -10.90
C LYS A 134 7.70 9.51 -9.64
N GLY A 135 6.53 8.88 -9.78
CA GLY A 135 5.67 8.59 -8.64
C GLY A 135 6.33 7.65 -7.64
N SER A 136 6.94 6.57 -8.13
CA SER A 136 7.70 5.64 -7.29
C SER A 136 8.93 6.28 -6.66
N GLU A 137 9.65 7.13 -7.43
CA GLU A 137 10.78 7.90 -6.89
C GLU A 137 10.32 8.82 -5.76
N ALA A 138 9.22 9.56 -5.94
CA ALA A 138 8.66 10.45 -4.91
C ALA A 138 8.25 9.70 -3.65
N LYS A 139 7.60 8.54 -3.78
CA LYS A 139 7.25 7.67 -2.63
C LYS A 139 8.49 7.28 -1.82
N LEU A 140 9.55 6.87 -2.48
CA LEU A 140 10.78 6.42 -1.84
C LEU A 140 11.58 7.57 -1.23
N LEU A 141 11.59 8.74 -1.86
CA LEU A 141 12.15 9.96 -1.26
C LEU A 141 11.37 10.33 0.01
N PHE A 142 10.04 10.25 -0.02
CA PHE A 142 9.22 10.50 1.16
C PHE A 142 9.54 9.51 2.30
N CYS A 143 9.67 8.23 1.98
CA CYS A 143 10.09 7.19 2.94
C CYS A 143 11.48 7.48 3.53
N LEU A 144 12.45 7.97 2.76
CA LEU A 144 13.74 8.43 3.31
C LEU A 144 13.55 9.59 4.28
N GLY A 145 12.69 10.54 3.95
CA GLY A 145 12.35 11.65 4.82
C GLY A 145 11.79 11.18 6.17
N GLU A 146 10.87 10.23 6.16
CA GLU A 146 10.31 9.63 7.39
C GLU A 146 11.40 8.95 8.23
N ASN A 147 12.28 8.16 7.60
CA ASN A 147 13.42 7.54 8.30
C ASN A 147 14.32 8.59 8.96
N LYS A 148 14.64 9.69 8.26
CA LYS A 148 15.46 10.78 8.81
C LYS A 148 14.76 11.47 9.97
N LYS A 149 13.44 11.71 9.88
CA LYS A 149 12.65 12.32 10.96
C LYS A 149 12.67 11.47 12.23
N VAL A 150 12.45 10.16 12.11
CA VAL A 150 12.47 9.25 13.26
C VAL A 150 13.85 9.15 13.90
N LEU A 151 14.92 9.27 13.12
CA LEU A 151 16.31 9.31 13.62
C LEU A 151 16.71 10.69 14.21
N GLY A 152 15.76 11.63 14.30
CA GLY A 152 16.02 12.98 14.85
C GLY A 152 16.66 13.95 13.88
N LEU A 153 16.93 13.56 12.65
CA LEU A 153 17.52 14.38 11.60
C LEU A 153 16.43 15.20 10.87
N LYS A 154 15.73 16.03 11.64
CA LYS A 154 14.52 16.75 11.19
C LYS A 154 14.75 17.54 9.90
N ARG A 155 15.83 18.32 9.81
CA ARG A 155 16.13 19.16 8.64
C ARG A 155 16.30 18.32 7.37
N GLU A 156 17.03 17.21 7.47
CA GLU A 156 17.20 16.29 6.34
C GLU A 156 15.87 15.64 5.95
N GLY A 157 15.07 15.23 6.95
CA GLY A 157 13.75 14.65 6.74
C GLY A 157 12.85 15.57 5.93
N TYR A 158 12.74 16.84 6.30
CA TYR A 158 11.95 17.82 5.55
C TYR A 158 12.50 18.08 4.16
N ALA A 159 13.81 18.11 3.99
CA ALA A 159 14.41 18.26 2.66
C ALA A 159 14.04 17.11 1.71
N TYR A 160 13.93 15.87 2.21
CA TYR A 160 13.44 14.74 1.43
C TYR A 160 11.94 14.82 1.12
N PHE A 161 11.12 15.30 2.08
CA PHE A 161 9.69 15.54 1.82
C PHE A 161 9.49 16.58 0.72
N ASP A 162 10.26 17.67 0.77
CA ASP A 162 10.22 18.73 -0.26
C ASP A 162 10.62 18.18 -1.62
N GLN A 163 11.70 17.42 -1.71
CA GLN A 163 12.12 16.78 -2.95
C GLN A 163 11.05 15.85 -3.53
N ALA A 164 10.38 15.05 -2.68
CA ALA A 164 9.30 14.17 -3.11
C ALA A 164 8.09 14.95 -3.66
N ILE A 165 7.70 16.00 -2.97
CA ILE A 165 6.60 16.88 -3.36
C ILE A 165 6.94 17.61 -4.67
N ASP A 166 8.11 18.21 -4.78
CA ASP A 166 8.53 18.97 -5.95
C ASP A 166 8.61 18.09 -7.21
N LEU A 167 8.95 16.82 -7.05
CA LEU A 167 9.09 15.88 -8.16
C LEU A 167 7.75 15.58 -8.87
N ILE A 168 6.64 15.62 -8.11
CA ILE A 168 5.28 15.34 -8.64
C ILE A 168 4.37 16.56 -8.64
N LYS A 169 4.83 17.68 -8.09
CA LYS A 169 4.07 18.94 -8.13
C LYS A 169 3.93 19.41 -9.57
N GLY A 170 2.70 19.61 -10.00
CA GLY A 170 2.38 20.04 -11.37
C GLY A 170 2.05 18.90 -12.34
N GLU A 171 2.17 17.64 -11.94
CA GLU A 171 1.57 16.54 -12.69
C GLU A 171 0.04 16.63 -12.56
N SER A 172 -0.67 16.45 -13.68
CA SER A 172 -2.13 16.64 -13.75
C SER A 172 -2.92 15.33 -13.79
N ASP A 173 -2.23 14.21 -13.76
CA ASP A 173 -2.90 12.92 -13.65
C ASP A 173 -3.42 12.69 -12.24
N MET A 174 -4.55 11.98 -12.13
CA MET A 174 -5.25 11.80 -10.87
C MET A 174 -4.41 11.08 -9.81
N LEU A 175 -3.60 10.12 -10.21
CA LEU A 175 -2.78 9.34 -9.28
C LEU A 175 -1.69 10.21 -8.64
N SER A 176 -1.03 11.05 -9.43
CA SER A 176 -0.04 12.03 -8.95
C SER A 176 -0.67 13.07 -8.04
N MET A 177 -1.85 13.58 -8.37
CA MET A 177 -2.58 14.53 -7.52
C MET A 177 -2.99 13.91 -6.17
N GLN A 178 -3.46 12.67 -6.17
CA GLN A 178 -3.78 11.92 -4.95
C GLN A 178 -2.54 11.72 -4.07
N MET A 179 -1.45 11.31 -4.69
CA MET A 179 -0.17 11.11 -4.00
C MET A 179 0.35 12.42 -3.40
N LEU A 180 0.27 13.52 -4.15
CA LEU A 180 0.65 14.84 -3.67
C LEU A 180 -0.19 15.27 -2.46
N SER A 181 -1.53 15.10 -2.54
CA SER A 181 -2.43 15.37 -1.40
C SER A 181 -2.09 14.53 -0.17
N TYR A 182 -1.74 13.27 -0.37
CA TYR A 182 -1.29 12.38 0.70
C TYR A 182 0.03 12.87 1.34
N PHE A 183 1.02 13.25 0.55
CA PHE A 183 2.30 13.77 1.04
C PHE A 183 2.14 15.09 1.81
N TYR A 184 1.29 16.00 1.33
CA TYR A 184 0.95 17.20 2.07
C TYR A 184 0.36 16.85 3.45
N GLY A 185 -0.60 15.91 3.51
CA GLY A 185 -1.19 15.48 4.77
C GLY A 185 -0.18 14.89 5.74
N LEU A 186 0.71 14.02 5.28
CA LEU A 186 1.77 13.45 6.12
C LEU A 186 2.77 14.53 6.59
N LYS A 187 3.23 15.40 5.70
CA LYS A 187 4.13 16.49 6.06
C LYS A 187 3.52 17.44 7.09
N MET A 188 2.22 17.77 6.94
CA MET A 188 1.48 18.56 7.94
C MET A 188 1.48 17.88 9.31
N ASN A 189 1.27 16.57 9.40
CA ASN A 189 1.32 15.83 10.68
C ASN A 189 2.70 15.95 11.34
N TYR A 190 3.78 15.82 10.57
CA TYR A 190 5.14 16.00 11.09
C TYR A 190 5.40 17.45 11.55
N LEU A 191 4.95 18.44 10.78
CA LEU A 191 5.09 19.86 11.13
C LEU A 191 4.29 20.21 12.38
N LEU A 192 3.06 19.69 12.52
CA LEU A 192 2.24 19.84 13.73
C LEU A 192 2.97 19.28 14.96
N SER A 193 3.56 18.09 14.85
CA SER A 193 4.32 17.49 15.94
C SER A 193 5.57 18.29 16.32
N ASP A 194 6.13 19.06 15.39
CA ASP A 194 7.28 19.91 15.60
C ASP A 194 6.92 21.35 16.02
N GLY A 195 5.62 21.71 16.06
CA GLY A 195 5.14 23.04 16.43
C GLY A 195 5.29 24.11 15.32
N CYS A 196 5.47 23.70 14.07
CA CYS A 196 5.64 24.59 12.90
C CYS A 196 4.28 24.99 12.31
N PHE A 197 3.46 25.71 13.07
CA PHE A 197 2.06 25.98 12.73
C PHE A 197 1.88 26.83 11.46
N ASP A 198 2.74 27.82 11.22
CA ASP A 198 2.68 28.67 10.02
C ASP A 198 2.89 27.85 8.74
N GLU A 199 3.82 26.90 8.78
CA GLU A 199 4.08 26.00 7.65
C GLU A 199 2.93 25.01 7.44
N VAL A 200 2.30 24.55 8.53
CA VAL A 200 1.09 23.70 8.44
C VAL A 200 -0.03 24.44 7.74
N LEU A 201 -0.28 25.71 8.10
CA LEU A 201 -1.31 26.52 7.46
C LEU A 201 -1.02 26.72 5.97
N PHE A 202 0.22 27.04 5.61
CA PHE A 202 0.60 27.23 4.21
C PHE A 202 0.37 25.94 3.39
N ILE A 203 0.86 24.80 3.87
CA ILE A 203 0.68 23.51 3.17
C ILE A 203 -0.78 23.08 3.14
N GLY A 204 -1.54 23.39 4.21
CA GLY A 204 -2.98 23.13 4.28
C GLY A 204 -3.74 23.84 3.16
N LEU A 205 -3.43 25.12 2.91
CA LEU A 205 -4.04 25.87 1.81
C LEU A 205 -3.66 25.34 0.42
N GLU A 206 -2.40 24.93 0.22
CA GLU A 206 -1.97 24.29 -1.02
C GLU A 206 -2.71 22.95 -1.25
N ARG A 207 -2.87 22.17 -0.18
CA ARG A 207 -3.62 20.91 -0.23
C ARG A 207 -5.10 21.10 -0.52
N GLU A 208 -5.74 22.11 0.11
CA GLU A 208 -7.13 22.47 -0.13
C GLU A 208 -7.36 22.83 -1.60
N LYS A 209 -6.49 23.68 -2.16
CA LYS A 209 -6.54 24.03 -3.58
C LYS A 209 -6.46 22.79 -4.47
N LEU A 210 -5.52 21.88 -4.19
CA LEU A 210 -5.37 20.62 -4.93
C LEU A 210 -6.62 19.75 -4.86
N ILE A 211 -7.27 19.67 -3.69
CA ILE A 211 -8.51 18.90 -3.48
C ILE A 211 -9.65 19.50 -4.33
N HIS A 212 -9.76 20.84 -4.37
CA HIS A 212 -10.73 21.49 -5.23
C HIS A 212 -10.47 21.20 -6.71
N GLU A 213 -9.23 21.26 -7.17
CA GLU A 213 -8.86 20.92 -8.55
C GLU A 213 -9.22 19.46 -8.89
N MET A 214 -9.04 18.53 -7.96
CA MET A 214 -9.47 17.12 -8.11
C MET A 214 -10.99 16.99 -8.18
N ALA A 215 -11.74 17.73 -7.35
CA ALA A 215 -13.19 17.72 -7.32
C ALA A 215 -13.81 18.31 -8.60
N ASP A 216 -13.32 19.47 -9.03
CA ASP A 216 -13.79 20.16 -10.24
C ASP A 216 -13.58 19.31 -11.51
N SER A 217 -12.60 18.43 -11.51
CA SER A 217 -12.37 17.49 -12.61
C SER A 217 -13.43 16.38 -12.69
N ARG A 218 -14.45 16.38 -11.81
CA ARG A 218 -15.52 15.37 -11.66
C ARG A 218 -15.02 13.93 -11.54
N LYS A 219 -13.79 13.76 -11.11
CA LYS A 219 -13.13 12.45 -10.99
C LYS A 219 -13.20 11.89 -9.58
N TYR A 220 -13.71 12.68 -8.58
CA TYR A 220 -13.83 12.29 -7.19
C TYR A 220 -15.26 12.42 -6.68
N PRO A 221 -15.78 11.44 -5.89
CA PRO A 221 -17.03 11.62 -5.13
C PRO A 221 -16.86 12.70 -4.06
N ASP A 222 -17.87 13.56 -3.87
CA ASP A 222 -17.88 14.63 -2.87
C ASP A 222 -17.59 14.15 -1.43
N SER A 223 -17.90 12.88 -1.11
CA SER A 223 -17.61 12.25 0.18
C SER A 223 -16.13 12.17 0.54
N TYR A 224 -15.22 12.22 -0.44
CA TYR A 224 -13.78 12.20 -0.20
C TYR A 224 -13.26 13.57 0.25
N ILE A 225 -13.96 14.63 -0.12
CA ILE A 225 -13.63 16.02 0.22
C ILE A 225 -13.90 16.26 1.69
N ASP A 226 -15.01 15.79 2.23
CA ASP A 226 -15.41 15.99 3.64
C ASP A 226 -14.43 15.35 4.63
N LEU A 227 -13.90 14.17 4.31
CA LEU A 227 -12.87 13.51 5.12
C LEU A 227 -11.54 14.27 5.13
N GLN A 228 -11.20 14.97 4.05
CA GLN A 228 -9.97 15.74 3.93
C GLN A 228 -10.08 17.11 4.62
N TYR A 229 -11.26 17.76 4.60
CA TYR A 229 -11.51 19.02 5.29
C TYR A 229 -11.39 18.89 6.82
N SER A 230 -11.75 17.75 7.40
CA SER A 230 -11.65 17.54 8.84
C SER A 230 -10.19 17.61 9.36
N TYR A 231 -9.19 17.43 8.50
CA TYR A 231 -7.77 17.53 8.86
C TYR A 231 -7.19 18.94 8.70
N VAL A 232 -7.83 19.82 7.93
CA VAL A 232 -7.33 21.20 7.70
C VAL A 232 -7.74 22.13 8.84
N TYR A 233 -8.85 21.84 9.54
CA TYR A 233 -9.41 22.69 10.61
C TYR A 233 -9.01 22.26 12.03
N ILE A 234 -7.89 21.58 12.22
CA ILE A 234 -7.32 21.41 13.56
C ILE A 234 -6.68 22.75 13.95
N LYS A 235 -7.46 23.54 14.68
CA LYS A 235 -7.00 24.76 15.33
C LYS A 235 -6.06 24.44 16.50
#